data_b8969d3e11b259a387cebd6365fb34b1
#
_entry.id   b8969d3e11b259a387cebd6365fb34b1
#
_cell.length_a   1.000
_cell.length_b   1.000
_cell.length_c   1.000
_cell.angle_alpha   90.00
_cell.angle_beta   90.00
_cell.angle_gamma   90.00
#
_symmetry.space_group_name_H-M   'P 1'
#
loop_
_entity.id
_entity.type
_entity.pdbx_description
1 polymer ?
#
loop_
_entity_poly.entity_id
_entity_poly.type
_entity_poly.pdbx_seq_one_letter_code
_entity_poly.pdbx_strand_id
1 'polypeptide(L)'
;MNKNFLYKLAFIVAIVLFFLFGIFGIPKSFSRQGLVAALSDHIHLGLDLSGGTHLILQVQVNDAVNVVAQNAVEVLKQQLRNRKVDYSDITQPDQQNNPDHLVVKGMQSAARSDLLTIVQEKLPEYDVTGGADNTWNLSMKPSMLVDLKTKAVTQAINTIRNRVDALGVSEPTIEEHGLGQYQILVQLPGVDDFGRVKDLIQSTAMLEIKQSLGGPYPSEQAALQDKGGVIPADSILLPGHNMPGAETEGQAWYLVSRISAVSGKDLRDAQPNRDQNGQPSVTFSLTGEGGQRFYSFTSAHVGDSLAVVLDGHVQEVANIREPIRDQGSISGGRMSEQQAKDLSMILRSGALPASIKYLSEETVGPSLGADSIRSGVQATIIGMVAVLIFMLVYYRGAGINADLALIMNLIILLGFLGWSTIAGVNVALTLPGIAGVILTVGMGVDSNVLIFERIREELRNGKTPPSAVDQGFSHAWITIVDTHVTTIVSAAILFIFGTGPVKGFATTLTFGLLANLFTAVFVSRFIFDWILSRKQRGEALSI
;
A
#
# COMPACT_ATOMS: atom_id res chain seq x y z
N MET A 1 28.24 -18.31 -44.79
CA MET A 1 27.78 -18.26 -43.40
C MET A 1 26.78 -19.40 -43.19
N ASN A 2 27.02 -20.31 -42.27
CA ASN A 2 26.14 -21.47 -42.05
C ASN A 2 24.74 -20.97 -41.61
N LYS A 3 23.65 -21.59 -42.11
CA LYS A 3 22.27 -21.20 -41.72
C LYS A 3 22.08 -21.16 -40.20
N ASN A 4 22.68 -22.11 -39.47
CA ASN A 4 22.64 -22.15 -38.00
C ASN A 4 23.28 -20.91 -37.32
N PHE A 5 24.31 -20.33 -37.93
CA PHE A 5 24.96 -19.12 -37.43
C PHE A 5 24.05 -17.89 -37.58
N LEU A 6 23.37 -17.79 -38.71
CA LEU A 6 22.41 -16.69 -38.97
C LEU A 6 21.22 -16.74 -38.01
N TYR A 7 20.72 -17.94 -37.70
CA TYR A 7 19.64 -18.09 -36.71
C TYR A 7 20.07 -17.68 -35.29
N LYS A 8 21.28 -18.05 -34.84
CA LYS A 8 21.81 -17.64 -33.54
C LYS A 8 21.98 -16.11 -33.47
N LEU A 9 22.52 -15.50 -34.53
CA LEU A 9 22.67 -14.04 -34.59
C LEU A 9 21.32 -13.34 -34.56
N ALA A 10 20.36 -13.78 -35.37
CA ALA A 10 19.00 -13.21 -35.40
C ALA A 10 18.31 -13.32 -34.03
N PHE A 11 18.50 -14.44 -33.33
CA PHE A 11 17.97 -14.65 -31.99
C PHE A 11 18.59 -13.66 -30.96
N ILE A 12 19.91 -13.47 -30.98
CA ILE A 12 20.60 -12.51 -30.11
C ILE A 12 20.08 -11.10 -30.38
N VAL A 13 20.02 -10.69 -31.66
CA VAL A 13 19.54 -9.37 -32.06
C VAL A 13 18.08 -9.18 -31.64
N ALA A 14 17.23 -10.18 -31.82
CA ALA A 14 15.82 -10.11 -31.41
C ALA A 14 15.67 -9.92 -29.89
N ILE A 15 16.48 -10.63 -29.08
CA ILE A 15 16.49 -10.46 -27.61
C ILE A 15 16.94 -9.05 -27.24
N VAL A 16 18.01 -8.55 -27.84
CA VAL A 16 18.50 -7.18 -27.56
C VAL A 16 17.44 -6.13 -27.92
N LEU A 17 16.82 -6.25 -29.08
CA LEU A 17 15.75 -5.33 -29.49
C LEU A 17 14.52 -5.43 -28.57
N PHE A 18 14.16 -6.63 -28.12
CA PHE A 18 13.08 -6.84 -27.18
C PHE A 18 13.34 -6.11 -25.84
N PHE A 19 14.53 -6.22 -25.29
CA PHE A 19 14.87 -5.54 -24.05
C PHE A 19 15.12 -4.04 -24.22
N LEU A 20 15.65 -3.60 -25.36
CA LEU A 20 15.72 -2.17 -25.68
C LEU A 20 14.33 -1.54 -25.79
N PHE A 21 13.36 -2.29 -26.34
CA PHE A 21 11.97 -1.86 -26.33
C PHE A 21 11.42 -1.75 -24.90
N GLY A 22 11.77 -2.67 -24.00
CA GLY A 22 11.41 -2.57 -22.57
C GLY A 22 11.96 -1.32 -21.90
N ILE A 23 13.18 -0.89 -22.25
CA ILE A 23 13.82 0.31 -21.68
C ILE A 23 13.16 1.61 -22.19
N PHE A 24 12.94 1.72 -23.49
CA PHE A 24 12.58 2.98 -24.14
C PHE A 24 11.13 3.02 -24.65
N GLY A 25 10.44 1.86 -24.72
CA GLY A 25 9.15 1.76 -25.38
C GLY A 25 9.20 2.26 -26.83
N ILE A 26 8.19 3.03 -27.23
CA ILE A 26 8.18 3.79 -28.49
C ILE A 26 8.49 5.25 -28.14
N PRO A 27 9.75 5.71 -28.26
CA PRO A 27 10.09 7.07 -27.87
C PRO A 27 9.43 8.10 -28.80
N LYS A 28 8.82 9.12 -28.21
CA LYS A 28 8.17 10.22 -28.97
C LYS A 28 9.15 11.01 -29.84
N SER A 29 10.44 11.03 -29.44
CA SER A 29 11.54 11.63 -30.22
C SER A 29 12.86 10.94 -29.89
N PHE A 30 13.77 10.85 -30.87
CA PHE A 30 15.13 10.34 -30.68
C PHE A 30 16.13 11.42 -30.20
N SER A 31 15.62 12.53 -29.65
CA SER A 31 16.45 13.54 -28.99
C SER A 31 16.92 13.03 -27.61
N ARG A 32 18.04 13.59 -27.08
CA ARG A 32 18.53 13.27 -25.75
C ARG A 32 17.42 13.43 -24.68
N GLN A 33 16.62 14.48 -24.79
CA GLN A 33 15.51 14.74 -23.87
C GLN A 33 14.39 13.70 -24.02
N GLY A 34 14.06 13.30 -25.25
CA GLY A 34 13.03 12.28 -25.50
C GLY A 34 13.44 10.89 -25.01
N LEU A 35 14.72 10.52 -25.13
CA LEU A 35 15.23 9.24 -24.63
C LEU A 35 15.29 9.23 -23.08
N VAL A 36 15.68 10.32 -22.44
CA VAL A 36 15.67 10.44 -20.97
C VAL A 36 14.23 10.38 -20.45
N ALA A 37 13.28 11.07 -21.10
CA ALA A 37 11.88 10.99 -20.73
C ALA A 37 11.32 9.55 -20.87
N ALA A 38 11.62 8.87 -21.98
CA ALA A 38 11.23 7.48 -22.19
C ALA A 38 11.82 6.53 -21.13
N LEU A 39 13.05 6.78 -20.70
CA LEU A 39 13.70 6.01 -19.65
C LEU A 39 13.01 6.22 -18.30
N SER A 40 12.65 7.45 -17.94
CA SER A 40 11.95 7.77 -16.69
C SER A 40 10.50 7.24 -16.68
N ASP A 41 9.87 7.13 -17.85
CA ASP A 41 8.50 6.60 -17.97
C ASP A 41 8.45 5.06 -17.80
N HIS A 42 9.57 4.34 -18.05
CA HIS A 42 9.61 2.88 -18.02
C HIS A 42 10.41 2.30 -16.85
N ILE A 43 11.31 3.07 -16.25
CA ILE A 43 12.09 2.62 -15.08
C ILE A 43 11.68 3.45 -13.87
N HIS A 44 10.88 2.85 -13.00
CA HIS A 44 10.43 3.48 -11.77
C HIS A 44 11.53 3.50 -10.72
N LEU A 45 11.68 4.64 -10.07
CA LEU A 45 12.64 4.83 -8.99
C LEU A 45 11.98 4.57 -7.65
N GLY A 46 12.66 3.86 -6.77
CA GLY A 46 12.21 3.67 -5.39
C GLY A 46 12.23 4.97 -4.59
N LEU A 47 11.59 4.92 -3.44
CA LEU A 47 11.43 6.05 -2.52
C LEU A 47 12.76 6.68 -2.11
N ASP A 48 13.79 5.85 -1.91
CA ASP A 48 15.14 6.22 -1.55
C ASP A 48 15.89 7.00 -2.64
N LEU A 49 15.42 6.92 -3.89
CA LEU A 49 15.96 7.64 -5.04
C LEU A 49 15.09 8.82 -5.47
N SER A 50 13.78 8.65 -5.51
CA SER A 50 12.84 9.72 -5.89
C SER A 50 12.56 10.70 -4.76
N GLY A 51 12.92 10.35 -3.52
CA GLY A 51 12.43 11.02 -2.32
C GLY A 51 10.99 10.67 -2.02
N GLY A 52 10.52 10.97 -0.82
CA GLY A 52 9.16 10.70 -0.39
C GLY A 52 9.10 10.08 0.99
N THR A 53 7.98 9.45 1.34
CA THR A 53 7.72 8.95 2.69
C THR A 53 7.39 7.47 2.71
N HIS A 54 7.97 6.77 3.68
CA HIS A 54 7.72 5.37 4.01
C HIS A 54 7.07 5.29 5.38
N LEU A 55 5.89 4.69 5.44
CA LEU A 55 5.09 4.56 6.65
C LEU A 55 4.75 3.10 6.90
N ILE A 56 4.83 2.69 8.17
CA ILE A 56 4.22 1.46 8.64
C ILE A 56 3.08 1.85 9.58
N LEU A 57 1.87 1.44 9.22
CA LEU A 57 0.63 1.78 9.89
C LEU A 57 0.06 0.54 10.56
N GLN A 58 -0.33 0.66 11.84
CA GLN A 58 -1.06 -0.38 12.56
C GLN A 58 -2.55 -0.08 12.51
N VAL A 59 -3.33 -0.97 11.94
CA VAL A 59 -4.79 -0.89 12.00
C VAL A 59 -5.25 -1.39 13.37
N GLN A 60 -6.02 -0.58 14.09
CA GLN A 60 -6.59 -0.93 15.38
C GLN A 60 -7.85 -1.79 15.17
N VAL A 61 -7.66 -3.03 14.71
CA VAL A 61 -8.74 -3.92 14.27
C VAL A 61 -9.78 -4.20 15.35
N ASN A 62 -9.42 -4.00 16.64
CA ASN A 62 -10.36 -4.10 17.74
C ASN A 62 -11.45 -3.01 17.69
N ASP A 63 -11.17 -1.84 17.09
CA ASP A 63 -12.19 -0.78 16.90
C ASP A 63 -13.29 -1.29 15.96
N ALA A 64 -12.92 -1.97 14.87
CA ALA A 64 -13.91 -2.56 13.95
C ALA A 64 -14.76 -3.64 14.65
N VAL A 65 -14.14 -4.45 15.50
CA VAL A 65 -14.85 -5.45 16.31
C VAL A 65 -15.80 -4.78 17.30
N ASN A 66 -15.35 -3.68 17.96
CA ASN A 66 -16.19 -2.89 18.86
C ASN A 66 -17.45 -2.35 18.19
N VAL A 67 -17.32 -1.82 16.97
CA VAL A 67 -18.48 -1.30 16.22
C VAL A 67 -19.49 -2.42 15.94
N VAL A 68 -19.02 -3.60 15.52
CA VAL A 68 -19.90 -4.76 15.27
C VAL A 68 -20.53 -5.24 16.57
N ALA A 69 -19.77 -5.31 17.66
CA ALA A 69 -20.27 -5.73 18.97
C ALA A 69 -21.32 -4.77 19.53
N GLN A 70 -21.12 -3.45 19.41
CA GLN A 70 -22.12 -2.45 19.80
C GLN A 70 -23.40 -2.55 18.99
N ASN A 71 -23.29 -2.77 17.68
CA ASN A 71 -24.47 -3.02 16.84
C ASN A 71 -25.21 -4.31 17.27
N ALA A 72 -24.46 -5.37 17.61
CA ALA A 72 -25.05 -6.61 18.12
C ALA A 72 -25.78 -6.39 19.45
N VAL A 73 -25.26 -5.56 20.35
CA VAL A 73 -25.95 -5.17 21.59
C VAL A 73 -27.28 -4.48 21.30
N GLU A 74 -27.30 -3.53 20.37
CA GLU A 74 -28.55 -2.82 20.02
C GLU A 74 -29.58 -3.76 19.34
N VAL A 75 -29.12 -4.65 18.45
CA VAL A 75 -29.98 -5.68 17.85
C VAL A 75 -30.56 -6.58 18.94
N LEU A 76 -29.75 -7.04 19.89
CA LEU A 76 -30.22 -7.87 21.00
C LEU A 76 -31.26 -7.14 21.85
N LYS A 77 -30.98 -5.88 22.25
CA LYS A 77 -31.94 -5.07 23.02
C LYS A 77 -33.27 -4.92 22.31
N GLN A 78 -33.26 -4.63 21.02
CA GLN A 78 -34.45 -4.47 20.20
C GLN A 78 -35.24 -5.79 20.07
N GLN A 79 -34.55 -6.90 19.78
CA GLN A 79 -35.22 -8.20 19.59
C GLN A 79 -35.76 -8.77 20.89
N LEU A 80 -35.06 -8.64 22.01
CA LEU A 80 -35.56 -9.07 23.33
C LEU A 80 -36.77 -8.26 23.75
N ARG A 81 -36.79 -6.94 23.54
CA ARG A 81 -37.99 -6.08 23.77
C ARG A 81 -39.18 -6.52 22.91
N ASN A 82 -38.94 -6.79 21.63
CA ASN A 82 -40.01 -7.23 20.70
C ASN A 82 -40.63 -8.55 21.13
N ARG A 83 -39.85 -9.47 21.72
CA ARG A 83 -40.31 -10.74 22.24
C ARG A 83 -40.77 -10.69 23.71
N LYS A 84 -40.75 -9.50 24.33
CA LYS A 84 -41.09 -9.26 25.74
C LYS A 84 -40.30 -10.13 26.71
N VAL A 85 -39.03 -10.35 26.44
CA VAL A 85 -38.09 -11.07 27.31
C VAL A 85 -37.48 -10.08 28.28
N ASP A 86 -37.60 -10.37 29.58
CA ASP A 86 -36.99 -9.51 30.62
C ASP A 86 -35.49 -9.81 30.76
N TYR A 87 -34.71 -8.75 30.82
CA TYR A 87 -33.26 -8.75 31.11
C TYR A 87 -32.88 -7.52 31.90
N SER A 88 -31.80 -7.60 32.68
CA SER A 88 -31.36 -6.44 33.48
C SER A 88 -30.47 -5.50 32.65
N ASP A 89 -29.48 -6.05 31.95
CA ASP A 89 -28.54 -5.26 31.13
C ASP A 89 -27.83 -6.11 30.08
N ILE A 90 -27.33 -5.46 29.01
CA ILE A 90 -26.48 -6.08 27.99
C ILE A 90 -25.23 -5.23 27.88
N THR A 91 -24.09 -5.80 28.28
CA THR A 91 -22.81 -5.10 28.36
C THR A 91 -21.73 -5.78 27.54
N GLN A 92 -20.75 -5.00 27.17
CA GLN A 92 -19.47 -5.43 26.60
C GLN A 92 -18.39 -5.16 27.68
N PRO A 93 -17.98 -6.17 28.46
CA PRO A 93 -17.20 -5.95 29.68
C PRO A 93 -15.76 -5.50 29.42
N ASP A 94 -15.14 -5.91 28.30
CA ASP A 94 -13.75 -5.55 27.96
C ASP A 94 -13.66 -5.13 26.49
N GLN A 95 -13.86 -3.83 26.25
CA GLN A 95 -13.83 -3.24 24.93
C GLN A 95 -12.41 -3.15 24.32
N GLN A 96 -11.37 -3.22 25.16
CA GLN A 96 -9.99 -3.06 24.69
C GLN A 96 -9.35 -4.39 24.28
N ASN A 97 -9.45 -5.43 25.12
CA ASN A 97 -8.75 -6.68 24.87
C ASN A 97 -9.64 -7.76 24.26
N ASN A 98 -10.91 -7.85 24.70
CA ASN A 98 -11.89 -8.83 24.23
C ASN A 98 -13.17 -8.14 23.70
N PRO A 99 -13.09 -7.34 22.65
CA PRO A 99 -14.23 -6.57 22.15
C PRO A 99 -15.34 -7.44 21.55
N ASP A 100 -15.07 -8.69 21.25
CA ASP A 100 -16.01 -9.68 20.69
C ASP A 100 -16.92 -10.33 21.75
N HIS A 101 -16.70 -10.02 23.04
CA HIS A 101 -17.41 -10.65 24.15
C HIS A 101 -18.53 -9.76 24.68
N LEU A 102 -19.76 -10.29 24.68
CA LEU A 102 -20.96 -9.62 25.17
C LEU A 102 -21.57 -10.43 26.31
N VAL A 103 -22.15 -9.74 27.29
CA VAL A 103 -22.80 -10.37 28.45
C VAL A 103 -24.23 -9.84 28.61
N VAL A 104 -25.20 -10.75 28.55
CA VAL A 104 -26.62 -10.49 28.88
C VAL A 104 -26.83 -10.89 30.32
N LYS A 105 -27.24 -9.96 31.17
CA LYS A 105 -27.47 -10.16 32.62
C LYS A 105 -28.95 -10.18 32.96
N GLY A 106 -29.29 -10.95 33.98
CA GLY A 106 -30.64 -10.98 34.55
C GLY A 106 -31.71 -11.63 33.69
N MET A 107 -31.32 -12.40 32.69
CA MET A 107 -32.26 -13.12 31.83
C MET A 107 -32.50 -14.54 32.36
N GLN A 108 -33.78 -14.87 32.66
CA GLN A 108 -34.16 -16.16 33.20
C GLN A 108 -33.84 -17.33 32.24
N SER A 109 -33.50 -18.48 32.79
CA SER A 109 -33.16 -19.70 32.01
C SER A 109 -34.31 -20.17 31.09
N ALA A 110 -35.54 -19.85 31.42
CA ALA A 110 -36.71 -20.15 30.58
C ALA A 110 -36.69 -19.41 29.22
N ALA A 111 -36.09 -18.24 29.14
CA ALA A 111 -35.96 -17.45 27.91
C ALA A 111 -34.76 -17.83 27.03
N ARG A 112 -34.03 -18.90 27.39
CA ARG A 112 -32.86 -19.39 26.63
C ARG A 112 -33.20 -19.67 25.16
N SER A 113 -34.34 -20.32 24.91
CA SER A 113 -34.76 -20.66 23.55
C SER A 113 -34.93 -19.40 22.67
N ASP A 114 -35.48 -18.33 23.25
CA ASP A 114 -35.69 -17.07 22.55
C ASP A 114 -34.35 -16.40 22.21
N LEU A 115 -33.38 -16.37 23.17
CA LEU A 115 -32.03 -15.83 22.93
C LEU A 115 -31.32 -16.62 21.83
N LEU A 116 -31.35 -17.94 21.89
CA LEU A 116 -30.74 -18.79 20.86
C LEU A 116 -31.34 -18.54 19.48
N THR A 117 -32.66 -18.41 19.41
CA THR A 117 -33.36 -18.12 18.14
C THR A 117 -32.98 -16.75 17.61
N ILE A 118 -32.92 -15.71 18.48
CA ILE A 118 -32.50 -14.36 18.09
C ILE A 118 -31.04 -14.38 17.54
N VAL A 119 -30.15 -15.07 18.26
CA VAL A 119 -28.75 -15.14 17.84
C VAL A 119 -28.59 -15.89 16.52
N GLN A 120 -29.29 -17.03 16.34
CA GLN A 120 -29.22 -17.77 15.08
C GLN A 120 -29.79 -16.99 13.89
N GLU A 121 -30.87 -16.21 14.09
CA GLU A 121 -31.52 -15.45 13.02
C GLU A 121 -30.85 -14.12 12.69
N LYS A 122 -30.32 -13.42 13.70
CA LYS A 122 -29.88 -12.03 13.59
C LYS A 122 -28.40 -11.81 13.83
N LEU A 123 -27.72 -12.70 14.55
CA LEU A 123 -26.32 -12.62 14.93
C LEU A 123 -25.62 -13.97 14.75
N PRO A 124 -25.67 -14.58 13.54
CA PRO A 124 -25.15 -15.93 13.30
C PRO A 124 -23.63 -16.05 13.50
N GLU A 125 -22.94 -14.92 13.60
CA GLU A 125 -21.51 -14.80 13.91
C GLU A 125 -21.16 -15.04 15.38
N TYR A 126 -22.17 -15.06 16.29
CA TYR A 126 -21.94 -15.25 17.73
C TYR A 126 -22.34 -16.66 18.18
N ASP A 127 -21.58 -17.17 19.15
CA ASP A 127 -21.92 -18.37 19.94
C ASP A 127 -22.41 -17.94 21.32
N VAL A 128 -23.39 -18.67 21.85
CA VAL A 128 -24.01 -18.40 23.15
C VAL A 128 -23.63 -19.48 24.15
N THR A 129 -23.10 -19.07 25.30
CA THR A 129 -22.77 -19.94 26.43
C THR A 129 -23.46 -19.44 27.70
N GLY A 130 -23.94 -20.37 28.54
CA GLY A 130 -24.55 -20.03 29.84
C GLY A 130 -23.46 -19.70 30.86
N GLY A 131 -23.65 -18.60 31.60
CA GLY A 131 -22.83 -18.22 32.76
C GLY A 131 -23.55 -18.53 34.08
N ALA A 132 -22.92 -18.11 35.20
CA ALA A 132 -23.54 -18.15 36.52
C ALA A 132 -24.59 -17.02 36.67
N ASP A 133 -25.48 -17.12 37.63
CA ASP A 133 -26.42 -16.07 38.06
C ASP A 133 -27.29 -15.44 36.96
N ASN A 134 -27.94 -16.26 36.15
CA ASN A 134 -28.79 -15.81 35.05
C ASN A 134 -28.06 -14.89 34.06
N THR A 135 -26.79 -15.17 33.81
CA THR A 135 -25.96 -14.49 32.81
C THR A 135 -25.79 -15.35 31.57
N TRP A 136 -25.72 -14.71 30.40
CA TRP A 136 -25.45 -15.38 29.12
C TRP A 136 -24.30 -14.66 28.43
N ASN A 137 -23.28 -15.45 28.09
CA ASN A 137 -22.11 -14.94 27.39
C ASN A 137 -22.26 -15.22 25.90
N LEU A 138 -22.08 -14.18 25.09
CA LEU A 138 -21.99 -14.28 23.65
C LEU A 138 -20.54 -13.97 23.25
N SER A 139 -19.93 -14.83 22.47
CA SER A 139 -18.59 -14.60 21.91
C SER A 139 -18.65 -14.78 20.39
N MET A 140 -17.94 -13.93 19.68
CA MET A 140 -17.85 -14.07 18.22
C MET A 140 -17.07 -15.34 17.87
N LYS A 141 -17.52 -16.08 16.87
CA LYS A 141 -16.82 -17.27 16.37
C LYS A 141 -15.42 -16.92 15.91
N PRO A 142 -14.36 -17.69 16.30
CA PRO A 142 -12.99 -17.35 15.97
C PRO A 142 -12.73 -17.12 14.48
N SER A 143 -13.35 -17.91 13.61
CA SER A 143 -13.25 -17.74 12.16
C SER A 143 -13.83 -16.41 11.67
N MET A 144 -14.98 -16.00 12.24
CA MET A 144 -15.63 -14.73 11.90
C MET A 144 -14.85 -13.53 12.44
N LEU A 145 -14.24 -13.67 13.63
CA LEU A 145 -13.37 -12.64 14.21
C LEU A 145 -12.14 -12.38 13.33
N VAL A 146 -11.47 -13.45 12.88
CA VAL A 146 -10.33 -13.33 11.97
C VAL A 146 -10.76 -12.72 10.63
N ASP A 147 -11.87 -13.17 10.06
CA ASP A 147 -12.41 -12.63 8.80
C ASP A 147 -12.76 -11.14 8.92
N LEU A 148 -13.41 -10.73 10.02
CA LEU A 148 -13.73 -9.34 10.30
C LEU A 148 -12.46 -8.47 10.39
N LYS A 149 -11.45 -8.93 11.13
CA LYS A 149 -10.16 -8.22 11.27
C LYS A 149 -9.44 -8.09 9.93
N THR A 150 -9.39 -9.15 9.14
CA THR A 150 -8.77 -9.14 7.80
C THR A 150 -9.53 -8.22 6.83
N LYS A 151 -10.85 -8.26 6.85
CA LYS A 151 -11.69 -7.34 6.06
C LYS A 151 -11.46 -5.89 6.45
N ALA A 152 -11.31 -5.60 7.74
CA ALA A 152 -11.00 -4.24 8.20
C ALA A 152 -9.66 -3.75 7.63
N VAL A 153 -8.61 -4.57 7.61
CA VAL A 153 -7.32 -4.21 6.99
C VAL A 153 -7.48 -3.98 5.49
N THR A 154 -8.13 -4.90 4.78
CA THR A 154 -8.36 -4.76 3.34
C THR A 154 -9.14 -3.48 2.99
N GLN A 155 -10.18 -3.17 3.76
CA GLN A 155 -10.96 -1.96 3.58
C GLN A 155 -10.13 -0.71 3.89
N ALA A 156 -9.30 -0.73 4.95
CA ALA A 156 -8.38 0.37 5.27
C ALA A 156 -7.38 0.61 4.13
N ILE A 157 -6.79 -0.43 3.55
CA ILE A 157 -5.91 -0.33 2.37
C ILE A 157 -6.63 0.36 1.20
N ASN A 158 -7.85 -0.05 0.88
CA ASN A 158 -8.62 0.54 -0.20
C ASN A 158 -8.96 2.02 0.07
N THR A 159 -9.36 2.34 1.29
CA THR A 159 -9.64 3.73 1.69
C THR A 159 -8.40 4.61 1.61
N ILE A 160 -7.25 4.14 2.13
CA ILE A 160 -5.98 4.86 2.04
C ILE A 160 -5.57 5.05 0.58
N ARG A 161 -5.71 4.02 -0.26
CA ARG A 161 -5.41 4.11 -1.70
C ARG A 161 -6.26 5.19 -2.37
N ASN A 162 -7.57 5.19 -2.16
CA ASN A 162 -8.46 6.21 -2.72
C ASN A 162 -8.07 7.63 -2.30
N ARG A 163 -7.63 7.81 -1.05
CA ARG A 163 -7.15 9.12 -0.53
C ARG A 163 -5.87 9.57 -1.19
N VAL A 164 -4.91 8.66 -1.30
CA VAL A 164 -3.60 8.91 -1.92
C VAL A 164 -3.74 9.18 -3.41
N ASP A 165 -4.60 8.43 -4.12
CA ASP A 165 -4.91 8.65 -5.53
C ASP A 165 -5.56 10.02 -5.76
N ALA A 166 -6.48 10.42 -4.86
CA ALA A 166 -7.13 11.74 -4.92
C ALA A 166 -6.16 12.91 -4.65
N LEU A 167 -5.02 12.65 -3.99
CA LEU A 167 -3.93 13.62 -3.83
C LEU A 167 -3.05 13.75 -5.08
N GLY A 168 -3.19 12.85 -6.06
CA GLY A 168 -2.38 12.83 -7.26
C GLY A 168 -0.96 12.32 -7.05
N VAL A 169 -0.71 11.53 -6.00
CA VAL A 169 0.59 10.89 -5.77
C VAL A 169 0.82 9.85 -6.86
N SER A 170 1.94 9.96 -7.57
CA SER A 170 2.30 9.01 -8.61
C SER A 170 2.80 7.71 -8.00
N GLU A 171 2.20 6.58 -8.38
CA GLU A 171 2.65 5.22 -8.07
C GLU A 171 2.89 4.93 -6.58
N PRO A 172 1.89 5.15 -5.72
CA PRO A 172 2.02 4.80 -4.31
C PRO A 172 2.04 3.28 -4.15
N THR A 173 2.89 2.77 -3.24
CA THR A 173 2.82 1.37 -2.80
C THR A 173 2.02 1.30 -1.52
N ILE A 174 0.88 0.60 -1.55
CA ILE A 174 0.02 0.40 -0.38
C ILE A 174 -0.35 -1.08 -0.32
N GLU A 175 0.25 -1.79 0.65
CA GLU A 175 0.11 -3.24 0.78
C GLU A 175 0.06 -3.68 2.26
N GLU A 176 -0.47 -4.87 2.51
CA GLU A 176 -0.43 -5.47 3.84
C GLU A 176 1.02 -5.79 4.22
N HIS A 177 1.40 -5.44 5.44
CA HIS A 177 2.73 -5.65 5.99
C HIS A 177 2.70 -6.60 7.19
N GLY A 178 3.61 -7.57 7.20
CA GLY A 178 3.69 -8.57 8.27
C GLY A 178 2.53 -9.57 8.27
N LEU A 179 2.84 -10.86 8.30
CA LEU A 179 1.83 -11.91 8.29
C LEU A 179 1.02 -11.90 9.61
N GLY A 180 -0.27 -11.57 9.52
CA GLY A 180 -1.19 -11.58 10.66
C GLY A 180 -0.98 -10.47 11.69
N GLN A 181 -0.19 -9.45 11.38
CA GLN A 181 0.06 -8.32 12.29
C GLN A 181 -0.90 -7.14 12.07
N TYR A 182 -1.78 -7.21 11.07
CA TYR A 182 -2.74 -6.15 10.72
C TYR A 182 -2.08 -4.80 10.46
N GLN A 183 -0.91 -4.82 9.81
CA GLN A 183 -0.14 -3.63 9.47
C GLN A 183 -0.28 -3.32 7.98
N ILE A 184 -0.12 -2.05 7.64
CA ILE A 184 -0.14 -1.56 6.26
C ILE A 184 1.16 -0.82 5.99
N LEU A 185 1.84 -1.21 4.93
CA LEU A 185 2.96 -0.48 4.36
C LEU A 185 2.40 0.57 3.39
N VAL A 186 2.81 1.82 3.55
CA VAL A 186 2.47 2.93 2.66
C VAL A 186 3.75 3.63 2.23
N GLN A 187 4.02 3.64 0.93
CA GLN A 187 5.14 4.36 0.34
C GLN A 187 4.62 5.40 -0.64
N LEU A 188 5.02 6.64 -0.44
CA LEU A 188 4.52 7.81 -1.18
C LEU A 188 5.71 8.54 -1.81
N PRO A 189 6.11 8.18 -3.05
CA PRO A 189 7.21 8.87 -3.73
C PRO A 189 6.81 10.29 -4.12
N GLY A 190 7.76 11.21 -4.07
CA GLY A 190 7.61 12.57 -4.56
C GLY A 190 6.62 13.46 -3.80
N VAL A 191 6.30 13.14 -2.54
CA VAL A 191 5.41 13.96 -1.71
C VAL A 191 6.20 15.05 -1.01
N ASP A 192 5.83 16.33 -1.25
CA ASP A 192 6.47 17.50 -0.62
C ASP A 192 5.84 17.88 0.72
N ASP A 193 4.50 17.80 0.85
CA ASP A 193 3.75 18.13 2.06
C ASP A 193 3.29 16.85 2.79
N PHE A 194 4.23 16.28 3.51
CA PHE A 194 3.96 15.06 4.28
C PHE A 194 2.96 15.28 5.43
N GLY A 195 2.99 16.43 6.10
CA GLY A 195 2.09 16.73 7.22
C GLY A 195 0.62 16.63 6.80
N ARG A 196 0.27 17.27 5.70
CA ARG A 196 -1.08 17.20 5.13
C ARG A 196 -1.49 15.78 4.73
N VAL A 197 -0.58 15.02 4.10
CA VAL A 197 -0.88 13.63 3.71
C VAL A 197 -1.10 12.75 4.91
N LYS A 198 -0.33 12.93 5.97
CA LYS A 198 -0.47 12.24 7.25
C LYS A 198 -1.85 12.48 7.86
N ASP A 199 -2.27 13.72 7.95
CA ASP A 199 -3.58 14.10 8.49
C ASP A 199 -4.73 13.48 7.67
N LEU A 200 -4.60 13.49 6.34
CA LEU A 200 -5.57 12.89 5.44
C LEU A 200 -5.65 11.36 5.57
N ILE A 201 -4.52 10.68 5.73
CA ILE A 201 -4.49 9.22 5.92
C ILE A 201 -5.05 8.84 7.29
N GLN A 202 -4.74 9.60 8.34
CA GLN A 202 -5.12 9.28 9.71
C GLN A 202 -6.59 9.54 10.02
N SER A 203 -7.21 10.52 9.37
CA SER A 203 -8.62 10.85 9.59
C SER A 203 -9.51 9.62 9.39
N THR A 204 -10.29 9.26 10.39
CA THR A 204 -11.23 8.14 10.27
C THR A 204 -12.40 8.49 9.35
N ALA A 205 -12.68 9.80 9.18
CA ALA A 205 -13.78 10.32 8.35
C ALA A 205 -15.14 9.72 8.73
N MET A 206 -15.32 9.42 10.00
CA MET A 206 -16.56 8.86 10.50
C MET A 206 -17.60 9.99 10.63
N LEU A 207 -18.27 10.25 9.52
CA LEU A 207 -19.40 11.19 9.51
C LEU A 207 -20.63 10.49 10.09
N GLU A 208 -21.25 11.14 11.06
CA GLU A 208 -22.52 10.74 11.64
C GLU A 208 -23.44 11.96 11.73
N ILE A 209 -24.70 11.79 11.35
CA ILE A 209 -25.74 12.80 11.57
C ILE A 209 -26.64 12.28 12.68
N LYS A 210 -26.68 13.00 13.80
CA LYS A 210 -27.40 12.61 15.01
C LYS A 210 -28.40 13.69 15.40
N GLN A 211 -29.45 13.32 16.13
CA GLN A 211 -30.34 14.30 16.77
C GLN A 211 -29.57 15.03 17.87
N SER A 212 -29.64 16.35 17.89
CA SER A 212 -29.12 17.16 18.99
C SER A 212 -30.20 17.27 20.07
N LEU A 213 -29.84 16.85 21.29
CA LEU A 213 -30.74 16.83 22.46
C LEU A 213 -30.44 17.93 23.45
N GLY A 214 -29.38 18.70 23.25
CA GLY A 214 -28.98 19.83 24.09
C GLY A 214 -27.58 20.34 23.79
N GLY A 215 -27.28 21.54 24.27
CA GLY A 215 -26.01 22.27 24.08
C GLY A 215 -26.18 23.51 23.22
N PRO A 216 -25.12 24.33 23.05
CA PRO A 216 -23.75 24.09 23.56
C PRO A 216 -23.63 24.29 25.09
N TYR A 217 -22.89 23.38 25.73
CA TYR A 217 -22.55 23.49 27.13
C TYR A 217 -21.06 23.89 27.28
N PRO A 218 -20.70 24.75 28.27
CA PRO A 218 -19.31 25.18 28.44
C PRO A 218 -18.39 24.07 28.98
N SER A 219 -18.97 23.04 29.60
CA SER A 219 -18.22 21.87 30.10
C SER A 219 -19.11 20.64 30.18
N GLU A 220 -18.51 19.48 30.29
CA GLU A 220 -19.19 18.20 30.53
C GLU A 220 -20.00 18.23 31.82
N GLN A 221 -19.45 18.85 32.87
CA GLN A 221 -20.13 19.00 34.15
C GLN A 221 -21.38 19.86 34.05
N ALA A 222 -21.34 20.93 33.23
CA ALA A 222 -22.53 21.78 33.00
C ALA A 222 -23.65 21.02 32.29
N ALA A 223 -23.32 20.15 31.34
CA ALA A 223 -24.27 19.28 30.66
C ALA A 223 -24.88 18.26 31.63
N LEU A 224 -24.07 17.65 32.52
CA LEU A 224 -24.55 16.73 33.56
C LEU A 224 -25.51 17.42 34.53
N GLN A 225 -25.20 18.66 34.97
CA GLN A 225 -26.06 19.42 35.87
C GLN A 225 -27.42 19.77 35.23
N ASP A 226 -27.44 20.15 33.96
CA ASP A 226 -28.67 20.46 33.21
C ASP A 226 -29.60 19.22 33.12
N LYS A 227 -29.04 18.03 33.08
CA LYS A 227 -29.80 16.74 32.98
C LYS A 227 -30.00 16.06 34.35
N GLY A 228 -29.82 16.78 35.46
CA GLY A 228 -30.03 16.20 36.79
C GLY A 228 -28.98 15.21 37.25
N GLY A 229 -27.77 15.29 36.71
CA GLY A 229 -26.61 14.47 37.11
C GLY A 229 -26.48 13.13 36.39
N VAL A 230 -27.40 12.78 35.50
CA VAL A 230 -27.38 11.51 34.76
C VAL A 230 -27.64 11.75 33.27
N ILE A 231 -26.72 11.28 32.42
CA ILE A 231 -26.95 11.27 30.97
C ILE A 231 -27.92 10.15 30.63
N PRO A 232 -29.01 10.44 29.87
CA PRO A 232 -29.93 9.39 29.41
C PRO A 232 -29.20 8.28 28.64
N ALA A 233 -29.64 7.04 28.82
CA ALA A 233 -28.97 5.87 28.24
C ALA A 233 -28.94 5.86 26.70
N ASP A 234 -29.86 6.55 26.05
CA ASP A 234 -30.00 6.72 24.59
C ASP A 234 -29.21 7.92 24.02
N SER A 235 -28.49 8.65 24.89
CA SER A 235 -27.72 9.83 24.50
C SER A 235 -26.22 9.70 24.84
N ILE A 236 -25.42 10.55 24.23
CA ILE A 236 -23.97 10.66 24.45
C ILE A 236 -23.57 12.14 24.41
N LEU A 237 -22.59 12.50 25.23
CA LEU A 237 -22.03 13.84 25.25
C LEU A 237 -20.78 13.86 24.34
N LEU A 238 -20.75 14.76 23.38
CA LEU A 238 -19.64 14.90 22.43
C LEU A 238 -19.08 16.32 22.48
N PRO A 239 -17.74 16.45 22.36
CA PRO A 239 -17.09 17.75 22.21
C PRO A 239 -17.39 18.34 20.83
N GLY A 240 -17.36 19.65 20.73
CA GLY A 240 -17.51 20.39 19.48
C GLY A 240 -16.94 21.80 19.62
N HIS A 241 -17.12 22.61 18.58
CA HIS A 241 -16.72 24.02 18.60
C HIS A 241 -17.90 24.88 19.07
N ASN A 242 -17.60 25.99 19.72
CA ASN A 242 -18.60 26.99 20.03
C ASN A 242 -19.23 27.57 18.76
N MET A 243 -20.54 27.81 18.77
CA MET A 243 -21.22 28.46 17.65
C MET A 243 -20.63 29.83 17.34
N PRO A 244 -20.68 30.29 16.08
CA PRO A 244 -20.28 31.66 15.71
C PRO A 244 -21.06 32.69 16.55
N GLY A 245 -20.34 33.54 17.28
CA GLY A 245 -20.93 34.59 18.13
C GLY A 245 -20.86 34.32 19.64
N ALA A 246 -20.33 33.19 20.11
CA ALA A 246 -20.02 33.01 21.53
C ALA A 246 -18.81 33.86 21.94
N GLU A 247 -18.93 34.54 23.07
CA GLU A 247 -17.89 35.47 23.59
C GLU A 247 -16.57 34.79 24.01
N THR A 248 -16.56 33.46 24.11
CA THR A 248 -15.39 32.63 24.46
C THR A 248 -15.02 31.68 23.35
N GLU A 249 -13.81 31.78 22.80
CA GLU A 249 -13.18 30.74 21.99
C GLU A 249 -12.88 29.55 22.90
N GLY A 250 -13.70 28.50 22.82
CA GLY A 250 -13.52 27.32 23.65
C GLY A 250 -14.19 26.07 23.08
N GLN A 251 -13.84 24.95 23.64
CA GLN A 251 -14.49 23.68 23.39
C GLN A 251 -15.89 23.70 24.00
N ALA A 252 -16.92 23.44 23.19
CA ALA A 252 -18.29 23.26 23.64
C ALA A 252 -18.64 21.78 23.70
N TRP A 253 -19.65 21.45 24.53
CA TRP A 253 -20.16 20.08 24.63
C TRP A 253 -21.60 20.04 24.17
N TYR A 254 -21.97 18.97 23.49
CA TYR A 254 -23.28 18.75 22.92
C TYR A 254 -23.82 17.39 23.34
N LEU A 255 -25.05 17.37 23.81
CA LEU A 255 -25.75 16.12 24.05
C LEU A 255 -26.45 15.68 22.76
N VAL A 256 -26.08 14.53 22.24
CA VAL A 256 -26.64 14.00 21.00
C VAL A 256 -27.17 12.59 21.18
N SER A 257 -28.07 12.17 20.30
CA SER A 257 -28.56 10.80 20.29
C SER A 257 -27.41 9.81 20.06
N ARG A 258 -27.44 8.68 20.74
CA ARG A 258 -26.47 7.61 20.54
C ARG A 258 -26.62 6.97 19.16
N ILE A 259 -27.84 6.92 18.62
CA ILE A 259 -28.16 6.36 17.29
C ILE A 259 -28.00 7.45 16.24
N SER A 260 -27.27 7.13 15.16
CA SER A 260 -27.09 8.03 14.02
C SER A 260 -28.26 7.84 13.04
N ALA A 261 -28.84 8.93 12.57
CA ALA A 261 -29.83 8.92 11.48
C ALA A 261 -29.18 8.55 10.14
N VAL A 262 -27.94 9.03 9.93
CA VAL A 262 -27.09 8.78 8.76
C VAL A 262 -25.67 8.59 9.22
N SER A 263 -24.91 7.77 8.54
CA SER A 263 -23.49 7.52 8.79
C SER A 263 -22.68 7.60 7.49
N GLY A 264 -21.34 7.63 7.59
CA GLY A 264 -20.45 7.74 6.44
C GLY A 264 -20.68 6.68 5.35
N LYS A 265 -21.16 5.48 5.70
CA LYS A 265 -21.52 4.43 4.73
C LYS A 265 -22.73 4.77 3.83
N ASP A 266 -23.51 5.74 4.25
CA ASP A 266 -24.70 6.21 3.55
C ASP A 266 -24.38 7.36 2.57
N LEU A 267 -23.13 7.84 2.57
CA LEU A 267 -22.67 8.84 1.63
C LEU A 267 -22.46 8.22 0.24
N ARG A 268 -22.93 8.95 -0.77
CA ARG A 268 -22.68 8.65 -2.19
C ARG A 268 -21.56 9.50 -2.75
N ASP A 269 -21.55 10.81 -2.43
CA ASP A 269 -20.56 11.77 -2.92
C ASP A 269 -20.45 12.96 -1.96
N ALA A 270 -19.31 13.64 -1.98
CA ALA A 270 -19.08 14.88 -1.25
C ALA A 270 -18.24 15.83 -2.10
N GLN A 271 -18.62 17.12 -2.16
CA GLN A 271 -17.97 18.12 -3.00
C GLN A 271 -17.75 19.43 -2.22
N PRO A 272 -16.59 20.09 -2.43
CA PRO A 272 -16.37 21.43 -1.88
C PRO A 272 -17.33 22.41 -2.56
N ASN A 273 -17.94 23.29 -1.76
CA ASN A 273 -18.91 24.27 -2.21
C ASN A 273 -18.75 25.57 -1.39
N ARG A 274 -19.64 26.52 -1.59
CA ARG A 274 -19.78 27.72 -0.75
C ARG A 274 -21.21 27.79 -0.23
N ASP A 275 -21.33 28.19 1.02
CA ASP A 275 -22.63 28.39 1.65
C ASP A 275 -23.34 29.66 1.11
N GLN A 276 -24.54 29.96 1.63
CA GLN A 276 -25.33 31.14 1.22
C GLN A 276 -24.61 32.46 1.54
N ASN A 277 -23.64 32.47 2.46
CA ASN A 277 -22.83 33.61 2.85
C ASN A 277 -21.49 33.68 2.07
N GLY A 278 -21.27 32.78 1.11
CA GLY A 278 -20.04 32.68 0.34
C GLY A 278 -18.87 32.03 1.08
N GLN A 279 -19.08 31.48 2.28
CA GLN A 279 -18.07 30.78 3.04
C GLN A 279 -17.83 29.36 2.50
N PRO A 280 -16.60 28.84 2.60
CA PRO A 280 -16.32 27.46 2.19
C PRO A 280 -17.17 26.45 2.97
N SER A 281 -17.74 25.49 2.27
CA SER A 281 -18.59 24.43 2.81
C SER A 281 -18.38 23.13 2.03
N VAL A 282 -18.87 22.02 2.56
CA VAL A 282 -18.87 20.72 1.86
C VAL A 282 -20.30 20.26 1.70
N THR A 283 -20.74 20.12 0.46
CA THR A 283 -22.04 19.53 0.13
C THR A 283 -21.87 18.03 -0.04
N PHE A 284 -22.71 17.24 0.63
CA PHE A 284 -22.73 15.79 0.49
C PHE A 284 -24.06 15.30 -0.06
N SER A 285 -24.03 14.16 -0.73
CA SER A 285 -25.21 13.45 -1.21
C SER A 285 -25.25 12.04 -0.65
N LEU A 286 -26.48 11.54 -0.40
CA LEU A 286 -26.72 10.24 0.20
C LEU A 286 -27.06 9.16 -0.85
N THR A 287 -26.85 7.90 -0.48
CA THR A 287 -27.35 6.74 -1.22
C THR A 287 -28.87 6.70 -1.16
N GLY A 288 -29.51 5.95 -2.06
CA GLY A 288 -30.99 5.85 -2.05
C GLY A 288 -31.56 5.35 -0.71
N GLU A 289 -30.92 4.36 -0.08
CA GLU A 289 -31.34 3.82 1.22
C GLU A 289 -31.04 4.81 2.36
N GLY A 290 -29.87 5.43 2.36
CA GLY A 290 -29.48 6.47 3.32
C GLY A 290 -30.42 7.67 3.24
N GLY A 291 -30.73 8.12 2.04
CA GLY A 291 -31.67 9.22 1.79
C GLY A 291 -33.09 8.91 2.28
N GLN A 292 -33.58 7.67 2.09
CA GLN A 292 -34.88 7.26 2.60
C GLN A 292 -34.92 7.24 4.13
N ARG A 293 -33.88 6.72 4.79
CA ARG A 293 -33.76 6.77 6.25
C ARG A 293 -33.71 8.20 6.77
N PHE A 294 -32.91 9.04 6.10
CA PHE A 294 -32.78 10.45 6.48
C PHE A 294 -34.07 11.24 6.31
N TYR A 295 -34.79 11.00 5.21
CA TYR A 295 -36.11 11.58 5.00
C TYR A 295 -37.11 11.17 6.08
N SER A 296 -37.19 9.88 6.41
CA SER A 296 -38.08 9.39 7.45
C SER A 296 -37.76 10.01 8.82
N PHE A 297 -36.46 10.12 9.12
CA PHE A 297 -35.98 10.72 10.36
C PHE A 297 -36.31 12.22 10.41
N THR A 298 -35.94 12.99 9.38
CA THR A 298 -36.15 14.45 9.36
C THR A 298 -37.63 14.81 9.30
N SER A 299 -38.47 13.99 8.64
CA SER A 299 -39.94 14.17 8.64
C SER A 299 -40.58 14.02 10.03
N ALA A 300 -40.02 13.13 10.86
CA ALA A 300 -40.51 12.91 12.22
C ALA A 300 -40.00 13.96 13.23
N HIS A 301 -38.93 14.72 12.87
CA HIS A 301 -38.24 15.64 13.77
C HIS A 301 -38.15 17.08 13.23
N VAL A 302 -39.15 17.49 12.44
CA VAL A 302 -39.25 18.89 11.96
C VAL A 302 -39.42 19.83 13.17
N GLY A 303 -38.54 20.82 13.24
CA GLY A 303 -38.45 21.76 14.39
C GLY A 303 -37.35 21.40 15.40
N ASP A 304 -36.84 20.18 15.37
CA ASP A 304 -35.70 19.74 16.17
C ASP A 304 -34.37 20.15 15.53
N SER A 305 -33.25 19.90 16.23
CA SER A 305 -31.90 20.16 15.73
C SER A 305 -31.17 18.88 15.39
N LEU A 306 -30.38 18.93 14.32
CA LEU A 306 -29.40 17.91 13.91
C LEU A 306 -28.00 18.34 14.30
N ALA A 307 -27.19 17.41 14.76
CA ALA A 307 -25.75 17.56 14.94
C ALA A 307 -25.02 16.79 13.84
N VAL A 308 -24.17 17.46 13.10
CA VAL A 308 -23.20 16.85 12.19
C VAL A 308 -21.93 16.55 12.98
N VAL A 309 -21.64 15.28 13.16
CA VAL A 309 -20.51 14.76 13.94
C VAL A 309 -19.49 14.18 12.99
N LEU A 310 -18.24 14.56 13.13
CA LEU A 310 -17.10 14.02 12.40
C LEU A 310 -16.04 13.55 13.39
N ASP A 311 -15.68 12.28 13.32
CA ASP A 311 -14.69 11.66 14.20
C ASP A 311 -14.95 11.93 15.71
N GLY A 312 -16.23 11.87 16.11
CA GLY A 312 -16.66 12.10 17.49
C GLY A 312 -16.70 13.57 17.93
N HIS A 313 -16.47 14.51 17.00
CA HIS A 313 -16.55 15.96 17.27
C HIS A 313 -17.73 16.58 16.53
N VAL A 314 -18.55 17.35 17.24
CA VAL A 314 -19.65 18.09 16.63
C VAL A 314 -19.09 19.26 15.83
N GLN A 315 -19.29 19.22 14.50
CA GLN A 315 -18.85 20.27 13.58
C GLN A 315 -19.89 21.37 13.43
N GLU A 316 -21.15 20.99 13.39
CA GLU A 316 -22.27 21.89 13.18
C GLU A 316 -23.54 21.36 13.83
N VAL A 317 -24.40 22.27 14.32
CA VAL A 317 -25.76 21.98 14.75
C VAL A 317 -26.72 22.85 13.96
N ALA A 318 -27.64 22.22 13.21
CA ALA A 318 -28.60 22.88 12.34
C ALA A 318 -30.03 22.48 12.67
N ASN A 319 -30.97 23.41 12.55
CA ASN A 319 -32.40 23.13 12.76
C ASN A 319 -33.02 22.51 11.52
N ILE A 320 -33.85 21.49 11.71
CA ILE A 320 -34.63 20.84 10.66
C ILE A 320 -35.82 21.73 10.34
N ARG A 321 -35.79 22.46 9.23
CA ARG A 321 -36.88 23.33 8.78
C ARG A 321 -37.92 22.58 7.96
N GLU A 322 -37.45 21.60 7.19
CA GLU A 322 -38.27 20.76 6.30
C GLU A 322 -37.64 19.38 6.18
N PRO A 323 -38.39 18.34 5.77
CA PRO A 323 -37.85 17.02 5.53
C PRO A 323 -36.74 17.03 4.48
N ILE A 324 -35.59 16.46 4.82
CA ILE A 324 -34.38 16.42 3.98
C ILE A 324 -34.23 15.00 3.43
N ARG A 325 -34.03 14.86 2.10
CA ARG A 325 -33.93 13.55 1.49
C ARG A 325 -32.53 13.15 1.10
N ASP A 326 -31.91 13.89 0.18
CA ASP A 326 -30.76 13.36 -0.56
C ASP A 326 -29.47 14.15 -0.36
N GLN A 327 -29.55 15.36 0.16
CA GLN A 327 -28.40 16.27 0.23
C GLN A 327 -28.34 17.02 1.54
N GLY A 328 -27.10 17.30 1.97
CA GLY A 328 -26.83 18.16 3.12
C GLY A 328 -25.56 18.97 2.85
N SER A 329 -25.34 19.99 3.67
CA SER A 329 -24.14 20.81 3.62
C SER A 329 -23.52 20.86 4.99
N ILE A 330 -22.21 20.79 5.07
CA ILE A 330 -21.41 20.99 6.29
C ILE A 330 -20.73 22.33 6.13
N SER A 331 -21.13 23.31 6.95
CA SER A 331 -20.56 24.65 7.00
C SER A 331 -19.99 24.87 8.40
N GLY A 332 -18.70 24.70 8.56
CA GLY A 332 -18.05 25.00 9.84
C GLY A 332 -17.51 26.41 9.86
N GLY A 333 -18.31 27.44 10.11
CA GLY A 333 -18.06 28.91 10.17
C GLY A 333 -16.66 29.54 10.08
N ARG A 334 -15.60 28.74 10.06
CA ARG A 334 -14.18 29.13 9.92
C ARG A 334 -13.39 28.17 9.01
N MET A 335 -14.06 27.33 8.23
CA MET A 335 -13.39 26.38 7.34
C MET A 335 -12.69 27.14 6.20
N SER A 336 -11.40 26.86 5.98
CA SER A 336 -10.68 27.38 4.81
C SER A 336 -11.07 26.61 3.55
N GLU A 337 -10.83 27.20 2.37
CA GLU A 337 -11.09 26.53 1.10
C GLU A 337 -10.31 25.20 0.96
N GLN A 338 -9.08 25.17 1.49
CA GLN A 338 -8.26 23.96 1.51
C GLN A 338 -8.86 22.88 2.43
N GLN A 339 -9.32 23.26 3.62
CA GLN A 339 -9.98 22.34 4.55
C GLN A 339 -11.29 21.78 3.95
N ALA A 340 -12.06 22.59 3.23
CA ALA A 340 -13.26 22.11 2.53
C ALA A 340 -12.92 21.09 1.43
N LYS A 341 -11.85 21.33 0.66
CA LYS A 341 -11.34 20.39 -0.33
C LYS A 341 -10.88 19.08 0.31
N ASP A 342 -10.09 19.17 1.38
CA ASP A 342 -9.56 18.01 2.09
C ASP A 342 -10.69 17.19 2.73
N LEU A 343 -11.65 17.84 3.40
CA LEU A 343 -12.81 17.19 3.99
C LEU A 343 -13.68 16.50 2.92
N SER A 344 -13.93 17.15 1.79
CA SER A 344 -14.70 16.55 0.70
C SER A 344 -14.01 15.31 0.13
N MET A 345 -12.69 15.35 -0.01
CA MET A 345 -11.87 14.22 -0.45
C MET A 345 -11.93 13.05 0.54
N ILE A 346 -11.76 13.34 1.84
CA ILE A 346 -11.83 12.36 2.91
C ILE A 346 -13.21 11.68 2.94
N LEU A 347 -14.28 12.45 2.89
CA LEU A 347 -15.66 11.93 2.88
C LEU A 347 -15.96 11.08 1.64
N ARG A 348 -15.48 11.50 0.47
CA ARG A 348 -15.63 10.76 -0.79
C ARG A 348 -14.86 9.45 -0.81
N SER A 349 -13.67 9.41 -0.21
CA SER A 349 -12.85 8.20 -0.13
C SER A 349 -13.40 7.15 0.83
N GLY A 350 -14.35 7.53 1.67
CA GLY A 350 -15.00 6.68 2.67
C GLY A 350 -14.31 6.66 4.03
N ALA A 351 -15.07 6.22 5.02
CA ALA A 351 -14.58 6.09 6.39
C ALA A 351 -13.62 4.91 6.54
N LEU A 352 -12.60 5.08 7.39
CA LEU A 352 -11.78 3.97 7.83
C LEU A 352 -12.59 3.07 8.77
N PRO A 353 -12.48 1.75 8.62
CA PRO A 353 -13.22 0.80 9.46
C PRO A 353 -12.67 0.73 10.90
N ALA A 354 -11.48 1.23 11.11
CA ALA A 354 -10.77 1.25 12.39
C ALA A 354 -9.76 2.41 12.40
N SER A 355 -9.37 2.87 13.57
CA SER A 355 -8.33 3.88 13.72
C SER A 355 -6.96 3.32 13.32
N ILE A 356 -6.06 4.23 12.92
CA ILE A 356 -4.71 3.89 12.46
C ILE A 356 -3.69 4.54 13.38
N LYS A 357 -2.69 3.72 13.79
CA LYS A 357 -1.54 4.18 14.56
C LYS A 357 -0.26 4.09 13.74
N TYR A 358 0.55 5.13 13.72
CA TYR A 358 1.86 5.11 13.09
C TYR A 358 2.84 4.31 13.93
N LEU A 359 3.48 3.30 13.34
CA LEU A 359 4.54 2.51 13.96
C LEU A 359 5.93 2.99 13.55
N SER A 360 6.10 3.28 12.27
CA SER A 360 7.35 3.79 11.71
C SER A 360 7.06 4.84 10.65
N GLU A 361 7.93 5.84 10.60
CA GLU A 361 7.88 6.94 9.66
C GLU A 361 9.30 7.29 9.24
N GLU A 362 9.60 7.13 7.95
CA GLU A 362 10.87 7.52 7.36
C GLU A 362 10.60 8.42 6.16
N THR A 363 11.14 9.63 6.17
CA THR A 363 10.99 10.59 5.08
C THR A 363 12.35 10.87 4.46
N VAL A 364 12.45 10.66 3.16
CA VAL A 364 13.64 10.97 2.36
C VAL A 364 13.37 12.23 1.55
N GLY A 365 14.16 13.27 1.80
CA GLY A 365 14.04 14.52 1.03
C GLY A 365 14.44 14.32 -0.44
N PRO A 366 13.79 15.00 -1.41
CA PRO A 366 14.09 14.87 -2.84
C PRO A 366 15.54 15.18 -3.19
N SER A 367 16.18 16.09 -2.48
CA SER A 367 17.61 16.43 -2.66
C SER A 367 18.54 15.26 -2.33
N LEU A 368 18.25 14.52 -1.26
CA LEU A 368 19.03 13.34 -0.86
C LEU A 368 18.90 12.21 -1.89
N GLY A 369 17.71 12.01 -2.44
CA GLY A 369 17.49 11.05 -3.52
C GLY A 369 18.29 11.41 -4.79
N ALA A 370 18.23 12.67 -5.22
CA ALA A 370 18.97 13.14 -6.40
C ALA A 370 20.51 13.00 -6.24
N ASP A 371 21.05 13.32 -5.06
CA ASP A 371 22.48 13.14 -4.77
C ASP A 371 22.86 11.65 -4.76
N SER A 372 22.00 10.79 -4.22
CA SER A 372 22.18 9.33 -4.21
C SER A 372 22.19 8.75 -5.62
N ILE A 373 21.26 9.18 -6.49
CA ILE A 373 21.24 8.79 -7.91
C ILE A 373 22.54 9.21 -8.59
N ARG A 374 22.93 10.48 -8.45
CA ARG A 374 24.13 11.01 -9.07
C ARG A 374 25.38 10.24 -8.66
N SER A 375 25.55 10.02 -7.37
CA SER A 375 26.69 9.27 -6.82
C SER A 375 26.66 7.81 -7.24
N GLY A 376 25.51 7.15 -7.20
CA GLY A 376 25.34 5.75 -7.61
C GLY A 376 25.60 5.53 -9.10
N VAL A 377 25.07 6.41 -9.97
CA VAL A 377 25.32 6.35 -11.41
C VAL A 377 26.79 6.62 -11.74
N GLN A 378 27.42 7.60 -11.09
CA GLN A 378 28.85 7.88 -11.27
C GLN A 378 29.71 6.68 -10.84
N ALA A 379 29.43 6.11 -9.67
CA ALA A 379 30.14 4.92 -9.19
C ALA A 379 29.99 3.73 -10.16
N THR A 380 28.77 3.50 -10.68
CA THR A 380 28.50 2.45 -11.66
C THR A 380 29.29 2.66 -12.95
N ILE A 381 29.31 3.89 -13.49
CA ILE A 381 30.05 4.20 -14.72
C ILE A 381 31.56 4.05 -14.50
N ILE A 382 32.10 4.58 -13.40
CA ILE A 382 33.53 4.47 -13.08
C ILE A 382 33.92 3.00 -12.90
N GLY A 383 33.15 2.24 -12.13
CA GLY A 383 33.39 0.81 -11.92
C GLY A 383 33.33 0.01 -13.22
N MET A 384 32.32 0.26 -14.05
CA MET A 384 32.16 -0.39 -15.34
C MET A 384 33.34 -0.07 -16.29
N VAL A 385 33.74 1.20 -16.42
CA VAL A 385 34.86 1.60 -17.26
C VAL A 385 36.18 0.97 -16.76
N ALA A 386 36.41 0.92 -15.45
CA ALA A 386 37.58 0.28 -14.88
C ALA A 386 37.63 -1.22 -15.22
N VAL A 387 36.49 -1.92 -15.13
CA VAL A 387 36.36 -3.33 -15.47
C VAL A 387 36.58 -3.56 -16.98
N LEU A 388 35.98 -2.75 -17.84
CA LEU A 388 36.16 -2.86 -19.31
C LEU A 388 37.63 -2.68 -19.69
N ILE A 389 38.31 -1.68 -19.13
CA ILE A 389 39.74 -1.46 -19.36
C ILE A 389 40.57 -2.65 -18.88
N PHE A 390 40.30 -3.15 -17.67
CA PHE A 390 40.99 -4.32 -17.13
C PHE A 390 40.82 -5.54 -18.04
N MET A 391 39.62 -5.86 -18.50
CA MET A 391 39.35 -6.98 -19.37
C MET A 391 40.06 -6.85 -20.72
N LEU A 392 40.07 -5.65 -21.28
CA LEU A 392 40.71 -5.38 -22.56
C LEU A 392 42.24 -5.52 -22.47
N VAL A 393 42.84 -5.04 -21.39
CA VAL A 393 44.30 -5.10 -21.16
C VAL A 393 44.75 -6.51 -20.84
N TYR A 394 44.02 -7.23 -19.97
CA TYR A 394 44.46 -8.54 -19.49
C TYR A 394 44.12 -9.68 -20.45
N TYR A 395 42.88 -9.70 -21.01
CA TYR A 395 42.40 -10.74 -21.91
C TYR A 395 42.45 -10.38 -23.40
N ARG A 396 42.86 -9.16 -23.73
CA ARG A 396 43.06 -8.70 -25.11
C ARG A 396 41.84 -8.97 -26.02
N GLY A 397 42.02 -9.84 -27.04
CA GLY A 397 40.92 -10.18 -27.96
C GLY A 397 39.73 -10.86 -27.31
N ALA A 398 39.94 -11.73 -26.31
CA ALA A 398 38.87 -12.32 -25.52
C ALA A 398 38.21 -11.26 -24.59
N GLY A 399 38.96 -10.22 -24.16
CA GLY A 399 38.43 -9.09 -23.39
C GLY A 399 37.30 -8.37 -24.12
N ILE A 400 37.46 -8.12 -25.44
CA ILE A 400 36.40 -7.51 -26.26
C ILE A 400 35.10 -8.34 -26.22
N ASN A 401 35.24 -9.68 -26.22
CA ASN A 401 34.08 -10.57 -26.11
C ASN A 401 33.36 -10.41 -24.75
N ALA A 402 34.15 -10.37 -23.66
CA ALA A 402 33.59 -10.15 -22.31
C ALA A 402 32.93 -8.78 -22.17
N ASP A 403 33.52 -7.74 -22.74
CA ASP A 403 32.99 -6.38 -22.70
C ASP A 403 31.65 -6.27 -23.44
N LEU A 404 31.55 -6.92 -24.62
CA LEU A 404 30.29 -6.98 -25.36
C LEU A 404 29.21 -7.77 -24.57
N ALA A 405 29.58 -8.91 -23.96
CA ALA A 405 28.68 -9.68 -23.13
C ALA A 405 28.20 -8.88 -21.91
N LEU A 406 29.09 -8.08 -21.27
CA LEU A 406 28.76 -7.23 -20.14
C LEU A 406 27.79 -6.09 -20.49
N ILE A 407 28.05 -5.39 -21.62
CA ILE A 407 27.13 -4.36 -22.11
C ILE A 407 25.76 -4.93 -22.41
N MET A 408 25.71 -6.11 -23.05
CA MET A 408 24.45 -6.79 -23.32
C MET A 408 23.75 -7.23 -22.03
N ASN A 409 24.49 -7.68 -21.02
CA ASN A 409 23.93 -8.01 -19.71
C ASN A 409 23.23 -6.79 -19.09
N LEU A 410 23.86 -5.62 -19.10
CA LEU A 410 23.28 -4.40 -18.59
C LEU A 410 22.00 -4.00 -19.36
N ILE A 411 22.01 -4.10 -20.70
CA ILE A 411 20.82 -3.83 -21.51
C ILE A 411 19.68 -4.79 -21.15
N ILE A 412 19.95 -6.08 -21.01
CA ILE A 412 18.94 -7.06 -20.64
C ILE A 412 18.40 -6.79 -19.23
N LEU A 413 19.28 -6.49 -18.26
CA LEU A 413 18.89 -6.17 -16.89
C LEU A 413 17.95 -4.95 -16.84
N LEU A 414 18.35 -3.84 -17.47
CA LEU A 414 17.51 -2.64 -17.52
C LEU A 414 16.21 -2.88 -18.28
N GLY A 415 16.27 -3.68 -19.34
CA GLY A 415 15.09 -4.08 -20.09
C GLY A 415 14.11 -4.93 -19.28
N PHE A 416 14.58 -5.79 -18.38
CA PHE A 416 13.73 -6.50 -17.43
C PHE A 416 12.99 -5.54 -16.49
N LEU A 417 13.69 -4.52 -15.98
CA LEU A 417 13.06 -3.51 -15.14
C LEU A 417 11.96 -2.75 -15.90
N GLY A 418 12.22 -2.36 -17.15
CA GLY A 418 11.23 -1.68 -17.98
C GLY A 418 10.03 -2.60 -18.33
N TRP A 419 10.28 -3.87 -18.65
CA TRP A 419 9.20 -4.83 -18.90
C TRP A 419 8.35 -5.13 -17.66
N SER A 420 8.95 -5.12 -16.45
CA SER A 420 8.19 -5.28 -15.22
C SER A 420 7.15 -4.17 -15.03
N THR A 421 7.50 -2.95 -15.38
CA THR A 421 6.59 -1.79 -15.39
C THR A 421 5.45 -1.98 -16.40
N ILE A 422 5.78 -2.35 -17.65
CA ILE A 422 4.77 -2.60 -18.69
C ILE A 422 3.83 -3.74 -18.29
N ALA A 423 4.33 -4.76 -17.60
CA ALA A 423 3.54 -5.89 -17.10
C ALA A 423 2.70 -5.58 -15.85
N GLY A 424 2.77 -4.36 -15.32
CA GLY A 424 2.04 -3.95 -14.10
C GLY A 424 2.61 -4.56 -12.81
N VAL A 425 3.85 -5.05 -12.85
CA VAL A 425 4.58 -5.52 -11.68
C VAL A 425 5.46 -4.37 -11.18
N ASN A 426 5.08 -3.77 -10.05
CA ASN A 426 5.80 -2.62 -9.48
C ASN A 426 7.17 -3.02 -8.93
N VAL A 427 8.17 -3.05 -9.81
CA VAL A 427 9.58 -3.23 -9.45
C VAL A 427 10.30 -1.90 -9.61
N ALA A 428 10.51 -1.20 -8.48
CA ALA A 428 11.24 0.05 -8.48
C ALA A 428 12.75 -0.17 -8.30
N LEU A 429 13.56 0.60 -9.04
CA LEU A 429 15.01 0.66 -8.83
C LEU A 429 15.29 1.46 -7.54
N THR A 430 15.88 0.79 -6.55
CA THR A 430 16.22 1.37 -5.25
C THR A 430 17.73 1.63 -5.15
N LEU A 431 18.18 2.36 -4.11
CA LEU A 431 19.60 2.55 -3.88
C LEU A 431 20.36 1.22 -3.68
N PRO A 432 19.90 0.27 -2.87
CA PRO A 432 20.45 -1.09 -2.87
C PRO A 432 20.29 -1.81 -4.21
N GLY A 433 19.26 -1.49 -5.00
CA GLY A 433 19.10 -2.02 -6.36
C GLY A 433 20.20 -1.57 -7.29
N ILE A 434 20.67 -0.32 -7.21
CA ILE A 434 21.87 0.17 -7.93
C ILE A 434 23.12 -0.63 -7.50
N ALA A 435 23.28 -0.88 -6.20
CA ALA A 435 24.37 -1.74 -5.72
C ALA A 435 24.26 -3.18 -6.29
N GLY A 436 23.04 -3.71 -6.44
CA GLY A 436 22.78 -4.96 -7.13
C GLY A 436 23.22 -4.95 -8.60
N VAL A 437 22.98 -3.86 -9.33
CA VAL A 437 23.49 -3.68 -10.71
C VAL A 437 25.02 -3.72 -10.74
N ILE A 438 25.69 -2.99 -9.85
CA ILE A 438 27.16 -2.99 -9.76
C ILE A 438 27.69 -4.40 -9.45
N LEU A 439 27.06 -5.09 -8.52
CA LEU A 439 27.42 -6.45 -8.15
C LEU A 439 27.27 -7.43 -9.34
N THR A 440 26.20 -7.32 -10.11
CA THR A 440 25.99 -8.17 -11.30
C THR A 440 26.99 -7.89 -12.42
N VAL A 441 27.48 -6.65 -12.55
CA VAL A 441 28.59 -6.31 -13.44
C VAL A 441 29.84 -7.11 -13.05
N GLY A 442 30.20 -7.13 -11.76
CA GLY A 442 31.34 -7.93 -11.25
C GLY A 442 31.17 -9.42 -11.51
N MET A 443 30.00 -9.99 -11.16
CA MET A 443 29.72 -11.43 -11.37
C MET A 443 29.64 -11.80 -12.86
N GLY A 444 29.22 -10.85 -13.73
CA GLY A 444 29.21 -11.03 -15.18
C GLY A 444 30.62 -11.20 -15.75
N VAL A 445 31.55 -10.38 -15.25
CA VAL A 445 32.97 -10.51 -15.61
C VAL A 445 33.55 -11.82 -15.07
N ASP A 446 33.27 -12.17 -13.83
CA ASP A 446 33.75 -13.40 -13.19
C ASP A 446 33.37 -14.66 -13.99
N SER A 447 32.15 -14.71 -14.50
CA SER A 447 31.70 -15.82 -15.38
C SER A 447 32.53 -15.93 -16.66
N ASN A 448 32.84 -14.79 -17.30
CA ASN A 448 33.68 -14.77 -18.50
C ASN A 448 35.13 -15.12 -18.17
N VAL A 449 35.68 -14.59 -17.07
CA VAL A 449 37.03 -14.92 -16.59
C VAL A 449 37.18 -16.42 -16.36
N LEU A 450 36.23 -17.04 -15.69
CA LEU A 450 36.23 -18.48 -15.43
C LEU A 450 36.28 -19.31 -16.75
N ILE A 451 35.48 -18.91 -17.74
CA ILE A 451 35.49 -19.53 -19.06
C ILE A 451 36.84 -19.33 -19.74
N PHE A 452 37.40 -18.11 -19.73
CA PHE A 452 38.63 -17.77 -20.42
C PHE A 452 39.84 -18.47 -19.79
N GLU A 453 39.96 -18.52 -18.48
CA GLU A 453 41.01 -19.24 -17.80
C GLU A 453 40.93 -20.76 -18.09
N ARG A 454 39.73 -21.29 -18.16
CA ARG A 454 39.57 -22.71 -18.55
C ARG A 454 39.96 -22.95 -19.99
N ILE A 455 39.63 -22.06 -20.93
CA ILE A 455 40.13 -22.15 -22.31
C ILE A 455 41.66 -22.06 -22.36
N ARG A 456 42.29 -21.14 -21.59
CA ARG A 456 43.76 -21.03 -21.48
C ARG A 456 44.40 -22.34 -20.98
N GLU A 457 43.83 -22.95 -19.97
CA GLU A 457 44.30 -24.23 -19.44
C GLU A 457 44.26 -25.31 -20.49
N GLU A 458 43.17 -25.44 -21.25
CA GLU A 458 43.01 -26.42 -22.30
C GLU A 458 43.98 -26.16 -23.48
N LEU A 459 44.27 -24.90 -23.80
CA LEU A 459 45.29 -24.53 -24.80
C LEU A 459 46.70 -24.90 -24.32
N ARG A 460 47.03 -24.67 -23.02
CA ARG A 460 48.32 -25.08 -22.43
C ARG A 460 48.48 -26.58 -22.42
N ASN A 461 47.41 -27.35 -22.32
CA ASN A 461 47.40 -28.81 -22.44
C ASN A 461 47.53 -29.31 -23.89
N GLY A 462 47.79 -28.40 -24.83
CA GLY A 462 48.08 -28.73 -26.24
C GLY A 462 46.87 -28.96 -27.12
N LYS A 463 45.67 -28.60 -26.67
CA LYS A 463 44.45 -28.76 -27.49
C LYS A 463 44.38 -27.69 -28.58
N THR A 464 43.70 -28.02 -29.65
CA THR A 464 43.44 -27.05 -30.73
C THR A 464 42.46 -25.97 -30.26
N PRO A 465 42.55 -24.71 -30.77
CA PRO A 465 41.67 -23.64 -30.36
C PRO A 465 40.17 -23.98 -30.38
N PRO A 466 39.59 -24.64 -31.40
CA PRO A 466 38.19 -25.02 -31.37
C PRO A 466 37.86 -26.01 -30.24
N SER A 467 38.75 -27.02 -30.02
CA SER A 467 38.55 -28.00 -28.94
C SER A 467 38.71 -27.37 -27.55
N ALA A 468 39.66 -26.47 -27.38
CA ALA A 468 39.89 -25.76 -26.13
C ALA A 468 38.69 -24.86 -25.77
N VAL A 469 38.12 -24.14 -26.73
CA VAL A 469 36.89 -23.34 -26.52
C VAL A 469 35.72 -24.26 -26.15
N ASP A 470 35.52 -25.37 -26.88
CA ASP A 470 34.42 -26.30 -26.59
C ASP A 470 34.48 -26.86 -25.16
N GLN A 471 35.65 -27.33 -24.76
CA GLN A 471 35.85 -27.91 -23.43
C GLN A 471 35.85 -26.84 -22.33
N GLY A 472 36.41 -25.66 -22.59
CA GLY A 472 36.40 -24.56 -21.67
C GLY A 472 34.98 -24.13 -21.27
N PHE A 473 34.11 -23.96 -22.26
CA PHE A 473 32.70 -23.67 -22.01
C PHE A 473 31.96 -24.83 -21.31
N SER A 474 32.20 -26.08 -21.72
CA SER A 474 31.54 -27.25 -21.13
C SER A 474 31.89 -27.45 -19.65
N HIS A 475 33.16 -27.28 -19.27
CA HIS A 475 33.61 -27.45 -17.92
C HIS A 475 33.22 -26.22 -17.01
N ALA A 476 33.31 -25.01 -17.53
CA ALA A 476 32.94 -23.82 -16.80
C ALA A 476 31.43 -23.73 -16.54
N TRP A 477 30.60 -24.28 -17.44
CA TRP A 477 29.13 -24.23 -17.36
C TRP A 477 28.59 -24.72 -16.02
N ILE A 478 29.04 -25.88 -15.54
CA ILE A 478 28.54 -26.46 -14.28
C ILE A 478 28.82 -25.52 -13.10
N THR A 479 30.03 -24.99 -13.03
CA THR A 479 30.45 -24.07 -11.95
C THR A 479 29.67 -22.76 -12.01
N ILE A 480 29.46 -22.20 -13.21
CA ILE A 480 28.69 -20.96 -13.38
C ILE A 480 27.23 -21.15 -12.95
N VAL A 481 26.61 -22.26 -13.38
CA VAL A 481 25.22 -22.54 -12.97
C VAL A 481 25.11 -22.71 -11.46
N ASP A 482 26.02 -23.45 -10.83
CA ASP A 482 26.01 -23.72 -9.39
C ASP A 482 26.12 -22.41 -8.58
N THR A 483 27.07 -21.54 -8.92
CA THR A 483 27.24 -20.24 -8.26
C THR A 483 26.05 -19.31 -8.48
N HIS A 484 25.43 -19.32 -9.67
CA HIS A 484 24.25 -18.51 -9.96
C HIS A 484 23.01 -19.01 -9.24
N VAL A 485 22.78 -20.31 -9.22
CA VAL A 485 21.63 -20.92 -8.52
C VAL A 485 21.67 -20.62 -7.03
N THR A 486 22.82 -20.79 -6.37
CA THR A 486 22.96 -20.48 -4.94
C THR A 486 22.66 -19.00 -4.63
N THR A 487 23.14 -18.11 -5.48
CA THR A 487 22.89 -16.66 -5.32
C THR A 487 21.43 -16.29 -5.62
N ILE A 488 20.82 -16.89 -6.64
CA ILE A 488 19.40 -16.68 -6.97
C ILE A 488 18.50 -17.19 -5.83
N VAL A 489 18.81 -18.33 -5.20
CA VAL A 489 18.06 -18.83 -4.03
C VAL A 489 18.15 -17.84 -2.86
N SER A 490 19.35 -17.30 -2.60
CA SER A 490 19.53 -16.26 -1.57
C SER A 490 18.75 -14.99 -1.89
N ALA A 491 18.78 -14.54 -3.15
CA ALA A 491 18.01 -13.38 -3.61
C ALA A 491 16.49 -13.64 -3.53
N ALA A 492 16.01 -14.85 -3.82
CA ALA A 492 14.60 -15.22 -3.68
C ALA A 492 14.13 -15.13 -2.21
N ILE A 493 14.96 -15.55 -1.26
CA ILE A 493 14.67 -15.40 0.18
C ILE A 493 14.58 -13.90 0.54
N LEU A 494 15.51 -13.08 0.06
CA LEU A 494 15.49 -11.64 0.27
C LEU A 494 14.26 -10.97 -0.39
N PHE A 495 13.79 -11.48 -1.51
CA PHE A 495 12.60 -10.98 -2.19
C PHE A 495 11.31 -11.32 -1.41
N ILE A 496 11.21 -12.53 -0.87
CA ILE A 496 10.02 -13.00 -0.13
C ILE A 496 9.92 -12.30 1.24
N PHE A 497 11.02 -12.22 1.98
CA PHE A 497 11.04 -11.72 3.35
C PHE A 497 11.51 -10.27 3.48
N GLY A 498 12.09 -9.70 2.44
CA GLY A 498 12.57 -8.32 2.42
C GLY A 498 11.45 -7.30 2.28
N THR A 499 11.74 -6.07 2.67
CA THR A 499 10.86 -4.91 2.50
C THR A 499 11.45 -3.95 1.46
N GLY A 500 10.62 -3.11 0.85
CA GLY A 500 10.95 -2.01 -0.07
C GLY A 500 12.35 -2.05 -0.72
N PRO A 501 13.36 -1.36 -0.16
CA PRO A 501 14.70 -1.29 -0.73
C PRO A 501 15.41 -2.64 -0.89
N VAL A 502 15.18 -3.59 0.03
CA VAL A 502 15.78 -4.94 -0.02
C VAL A 502 15.18 -5.77 -1.16
N LYS A 503 13.86 -5.65 -1.42
CA LYS A 503 13.21 -6.28 -2.58
C LYS A 503 13.80 -5.77 -3.90
N GLY A 504 14.05 -4.46 -4.00
CA GLY A 504 14.70 -3.86 -5.18
C GLY A 504 16.09 -4.46 -5.45
N PHE A 505 16.93 -4.61 -4.42
CA PHE A 505 18.22 -5.29 -4.52
C PHE A 505 18.08 -6.75 -5.00
N ALA A 506 17.19 -7.51 -4.36
CA ALA A 506 16.96 -8.91 -4.70
C ALA A 506 16.50 -9.09 -6.15
N THR A 507 15.66 -8.19 -6.63
CA THR A 507 15.13 -8.22 -8.00
C THR A 507 16.21 -7.92 -9.04
N THR A 508 16.98 -6.84 -8.84
CA THR A 508 18.07 -6.46 -9.76
C THR A 508 19.14 -7.54 -9.80
N LEU A 509 19.48 -8.13 -8.65
CA LEU A 509 20.44 -9.23 -8.57
C LEU A 509 19.95 -10.48 -9.32
N THR A 510 18.68 -10.87 -9.10
CA THR A 510 18.11 -12.05 -9.79
C THR A 510 18.07 -11.86 -11.30
N PHE A 511 17.54 -10.74 -11.79
CA PHE A 511 17.47 -10.50 -13.23
C PHE A 511 18.86 -10.32 -13.86
N GLY A 512 19.80 -9.68 -13.14
CA GLY A 512 21.16 -9.55 -13.59
C GLY A 512 21.91 -10.88 -13.72
N LEU A 513 21.67 -11.83 -12.80
CA LEU A 513 22.23 -13.18 -12.89
C LEU A 513 21.64 -14.00 -14.03
N LEU A 514 20.32 -13.91 -14.24
CA LEU A 514 19.66 -14.57 -15.38
C LEU A 514 20.17 -14.00 -16.72
N ALA A 515 20.32 -12.68 -16.81
CA ALA A 515 20.90 -12.02 -17.97
C ALA A 515 22.37 -12.46 -18.19
N ASN A 516 23.14 -12.56 -17.09
CA ASN A 516 24.54 -12.99 -17.16
C ASN A 516 24.67 -14.43 -17.66
N LEU A 517 23.82 -15.35 -17.20
CA LEU A 517 23.85 -16.74 -17.70
C LEU A 517 23.66 -16.80 -19.22
N PHE A 518 22.77 -15.96 -19.75
CA PHE A 518 22.57 -15.87 -21.19
C PHE A 518 23.77 -15.22 -21.89
N THR A 519 24.27 -14.10 -21.41
CA THR A 519 25.31 -13.34 -22.10
C THR A 519 26.68 -13.99 -22.00
N ALA A 520 27.09 -14.47 -20.83
CA ALA A 520 28.40 -15.09 -20.62
C ALA A 520 28.50 -16.46 -21.32
N VAL A 521 27.42 -17.24 -21.38
CA VAL A 521 27.45 -18.56 -21.93
C VAL A 521 27.02 -18.58 -23.40
N PHE A 522 25.86 -18.05 -23.72
CA PHE A 522 25.33 -18.15 -25.08
C PHE A 522 25.95 -17.13 -26.04
N VAL A 523 25.98 -15.83 -25.61
CA VAL A 523 26.49 -14.76 -26.48
C VAL A 523 28.01 -14.86 -26.62
N SER A 524 28.73 -15.01 -25.50
CA SER A 524 30.18 -15.15 -25.51
C SER A 524 30.64 -16.35 -26.33
N ARG A 525 29.93 -17.51 -26.22
CA ARG A 525 30.17 -18.66 -27.04
C ARG A 525 29.96 -18.37 -28.53
N PHE A 526 28.87 -17.70 -28.89
CA PHE A 526 28.60 -17.31 -30.28
C PHE A 526 29.71 -16.43 -30.85
N ILE A 527 30.23 -15.48 -30.08
CA ILE A 527 31.32 -14.59 -30.50
C ILE A 527 32.62 -15.43 -30.75
N PHE A 528 32.95 -16.36 -29.86
CA PHE A 528 34.10 -17.25 -30.07
C PHE A 528 33.92 -18.14 -31.34
N ASP A 529 32.75 -18.71 -31.56
CA ASP A 529 32.44 -19.48 -32.76
C ASP A 529 32.60 -18.61 -34.02
N TRP A 530 32.23 -17.34 -33.97
CA TRP A 530 32.42 -16.39 -35.06
C TRP A 530 33.88 -16.05 -35.31
N ILE A 531 34.66 -15.80 -34.25
CA ILE A 531 36.11 -15.54 -34.37
C ILE A 531 36.81 -16.76 -34.96
N LEU A 532 36.53 -17.96 -34.45
CA LEU A 532 37.12 -19.18 -34.93
C LEU A 532 36.76 -19.49 -36.41
N SER A 533 35.56 -19.14 -36.84
CA SER A 533 35.13 -19.32 -38.23
C SER A 533 35.91 -18.45 -39.25
N ARG A 534 36.50 -17.35 -38.79
CA ARG A 534 37.27 -16.39 -39.60
C ARG A 534 38.77 -16.62 -39.56
N LYS A 535 39.27 -17.36 -38.55
CA LYS A 535 40.70 -17.65 -38.39
C LYS A 535 41.11 -18.85 -39.26
N GLN A 536 42.38 -18.79 -39.77
CA GLN A 536 42.95 -19.93 -40.48
C GLN A 536 43.33 -21.04 -39.49
N ARG A 537 43.35 -22.30 -39.99
CA ARG A 537 43.74 -23.45 -39.16
C ARG A 537 45.18 -23.26 -38.62
N GLY A 538 45.35 -23.22 -37.29
CA GLY A 538 46.64 -23.09 -36.62
C GLY A 538 46.94 -21.69 -36.08
N GLU A 539 46.12 -20.68 -36.33
CA GLU A 539 46.31 -19.35 -35.80
C GLU A 539 45.98 -19.27 -34.29
N ALA A 540 46.88 -18.72 -33.47
CA ALA A 540 46.74 -18.65 -32.04
C ALA A 540 45.52 -17.79 -31.62
N LEU A 541 44.77 -18.26 -30.63
CA LEU A 541 43.70 -17.49 -30.04
C LEU A 541 44.27 -16.35 -29.19
N SER A 542 43.75 -15.13 -29.34
CA SER A 542 44.11 -13.99 -28.48
C SER A 542 43.27 -14.02 -27.21
N ILE A 543 43.82 -14.60 -26.13
CA ILE A 543 43.15 -14.80 -24.85
C ILE A 543 44.11 -14.61 -23.69
#